data_75db276f21d6d40280f117c7f9f8dead
#
_entry.id   75db276f21d6d40280f117c7f9f8dead
#
_cell.length_a   1.000
_cell.length_b   1.000
_cell.length_c   1.000
_cell.angle_alpha   90.00
_cell.angle_beta   90.00
_cell.angle_gamma   90.00
#
_symmetry.space_group_name_H-M   'P 1'
#
loop_
_entity.id
_entity.type
_entity.pdbx_description
1 polymer ?
#
loop_
_entity_poly.entity_id
_entity_poly.type
_entity_poly.pdbx_seq_one_letter_code
_entity_poly.pdbx_strand_id
1 'polypeptide(L)'
;VRDDLIDGGTKRRAFYTYVNSTEHDEYVYASPRQGYAQLSLAYACKDLDRKCTVTVPQGKRYWLTDEAEELGCNIIEVPMGFLTNIQAKAKNYCLEHEAHLIPFGGDHPIIIEAMRQTALSLDINPTEIWTVMSSGVLSRGLQGAFPNAKVYGVRIGHNTTKREQGRAETFKSKYKFQQECKEIERPPFQSSLTYDSKAWTFIKEHASDGAL
;
A
#
# COMPACT_ATOMS: atom_id res chain seq x y z
N VAL A 1 0.13 0.65 -16.60
CA VAL A 1 -0.93 1.08 -15.66
C VAL A 1 -0.53 2.38 -15.01
N ARG A 2 -1.42 3.36 -14.98
CA ARG A 2 -1.16 4.74 -14.51
C ARG A 2 -1.88 5.04 -13.19
N ASP A 3 -1.60 4.23 -12.18
CA ASP A 3 -2.17 4.43 -10.82
C ASP A 3 -1.61 5.67 -10.10
N ASP A 4 -0.56 6.26 -10.65
CA ASP A 4 -0.04 7.58 -10.25
C ASP A 4 -1.04 8.73 -10.48
N LEU A 5 -2.02 8.52 -11.35
CA LEU A 5 -3.10 9.48 -11.64
C LEU A 5 -4.33 9.32 -10.72
N ILE A 6 -4.30 8.37 -9.80
CA ILE A 6 -5.40 8.13 -8.86
C ILE A 6 -5.06 8.76 -7.52
N ASP A 7 -5.84 9.74 -7.09
CA ASP A 7 -5.73 10.30 -5.75
C ASP A 7 -5.84 9.18 -4.70
N GLY A 8 -4.91 9.13 -3.76
CA GLY A 8 -4.79 8.00 -2.82
C GLY A 8 -4.15 6.72 -3.38
N GLY A 9 -3.82 6.68 -4.68
CA GLY A 9 -3.07 5.59 -5.32
C GLY A 9 -3.85 4.27 -5.43
N THR A 10 -3.14 3.22 -5.83
CA THR A 10 -3.68 1.88 -6.14
C THR A 10 -4.61 1.32 -5.06
N LYS A 11 -4.28 1.51 -3.78
CA LYS A 11 -5.05 0.92 -2.67
C LYS A 11 -6.40 1.58 -2.43
N ARG A 12 -6.65 2.82 -2.91
CA ARG A 12 -7.94 3.50 -2.72
C ARG A 12 -9.11 2.65 -3.19
N ARG A 13 -9.04 2.08 -4.41
CA ARG A 13 -10.10 1.21 -4.96
C ARG A 13 -10.37 -0.01 -4.09
N ALA A 14 -9.32 -0.64 -3.59
CA ALA A 14 -9.45 -1.83 -2.76
C ALA A 14 -9.96 -1.50 -1.35
N PHE A 15 -9.53 -0.39 -0.77
CA PHE A 15 -10.07 0.09 0.50
C PHE A 15 -11.52 0.57 0.35
N TYR A 16 -11.88 1.22 -0.75
CA TYR A 16 -13.27 1.54 -1.06
C TYR A 16 -14.15 0.29 -1.04
N THR A 17 -13.74 -0.75 -1.78
CA THR A 17 -14.46 -2.04 -1.79
C THR A 17 -14.56 -2.64 -0.40
N TYR A 18 -13.48 -2.59 0.39
CA TYR A 18 -13.47 -3.11 1.75
C TYR A 18 -14.41 -2.34 2.68
N VAL A 19 -14.30 -1.04 2.72
CA VAL A 19 -15.12 -0.15 3.56
C VAL A 19 -16.60 -0.27 3.18
N ASN A 20 -16.91 -0.34 1.89
CA ASN A 20 -18.29 -0.50 1.40
C ASN A 20 -18.88 -1.89 1.69
N SER A 21 -18.05 -2.91 1.87
CA SER A 21 -18.50 -4.28 2.17
C SER A 21 -18.55 -4.63 3.65
N THR A 22 -18.04 -3.75 4.52
CA THR A 22 -17.97 -3.95 5.97
C THR A 22 -18.66 -2.77 6.66
N GLU A 23 -19.77 -3.01 7.33
CA GLU A 23 -20.66 -1.96 7.88
C GLU A 23 -20.16 -1.38 9.21
N HIS A 24 -18.98 -0.73 9.20
CA HIS A 24 -18.46 -0.02 10.37
C HIS A 24 -18.53 1.48 10.18
N ASP A 25 -18.76 2.22 11.26
CA ASP A 25 -18.82 3.69 11.24
C ASP A 25 -17.43 4.33 11.16
N GLU A 26 -16.42 3.67 11.70
CA GLU A 26 -15.04 4.16 11.74
C GLU A 26 -14.02 3.07 11.40
N TYR A 27 -13.05 3.44 10.57
CA TYR A 27 -11.94 2.60 10.19
C TYR A 27 -10.62 3.17 10.68
N VAL A 28 -9.79 2.32 11.28
CA VAL A 28 -8.51 2.69 11.88
C VAL A 28 -7.36 2.01 11.15
N TYR A 29 -6.29 2.74 10.90
CA TYR A 29 -5.10 2.19 10.27
C TYR A 29 -3.82 2.62 10.99
N ALA A 30 -2.91 1.67 11.22
CA ALA A 30 -1.56 1.94 11.72
C ALA A 30 -0.59 2.14 10.56
N SER A 31 -0.09 3.36 10.38
CA SER A 31 0.74 3.72 9.22
C SER A 31 2.16 4.12 9.61
N PRO A 32 3.19 3.60 8.92
CA PRO A 32 4.49 4.27 8.93
C PRO A 32 4.35 5.65 8.27
N ARG A 33 5.20 6.59 8.65
CA ARG A 33 5.13 8.00 8.19
C ARG A 33 5.00 8.16 6.67
N GLN A 34 5.75 7.38 5.90
CA GLN A 34 5.75 7.37 4.43
C GLN A 34 4.78 6.34 3.83
N GLY A 35 3.92 5.75 4.65
CA GLY A 35 2.99 4.72 4.19
C GLY A 35 1.83 5.33 3.40
N TYR A 36 1.72 5.02 2.13
CA TYR A 36 0.68 5.55 1.23
C TYR A 36 -0.73 5.06 1.59
N ALA A 37 -0.83 3.93 2.29
CA ALA A 37 -2.12 3.33 2.65
C ALA A 37 -2.98 4.23 3.57
N GLN A 38 -2.38 5.11 4.38
CA GLN A 38 -3.11 6.08 5.19
C GLN A 38 -3.96 7.01 4.29
N LEU A 39 -3.37 7.56 3.24
CA LEU A 39 -4.05 8.43 2.30
C LEU A 39 -5.10 7.67 1.49
N SER A 40 -4.77 6.46 1.04
CA SER A 40 -5.72 5.59 0.33
C SER A 40 -6.98 5.31 1.16
N LEU A 41 -6.83 5.10 2.48
CA LEU A 41 -7.97 4.87 3.37
C LEU A 41 -8.74 6.16 3.61
N ALA A 42 -8.06 7.29 3.82
CA ALA A 42 -8.72 8.58 4.02
C ALA A 42 -9.66 8.92 2.84
N TYR A 43 -9.19 8.75 1.61
CA TYR A 43 -10.03 8.92 0.42
C TYR A 43 -11.21 7.94 0.39
N ALA A 44 -10.97 6.65 0.66
CA ALA A 44 -12.04 5.65 0.63
C ALA A 44 -13.12 5.92 1.70
N CYS A 45 -12.73 6.33 2.90
CA CYS A 45 -13.65 6.68 3.96
C CYS A 45 -14.44 7.97 3.62
N LYS A 46 -13.77 8.99 3.07
CA LYS A 46 -14.43 10.22 2.64
C LYS A 46 -15.48 9.95 1.55
N ASP A 47 -15.15 9.13 0.55
CA ASP A 47 -16.06 8.77 -0.54
C ASP A 47 -17.33 8.04 -0.05
N LEU A 48 -17.24 7.38 1.11
CA LEU A 48 -18.32 6.56 1.69
C LEU A 48 -18.94 7.18 2.95
N ASP A 49 -18.60 8.44 3.28
CA ASP A 49 -19.04 9.13 4.49
C ASP A 49 -18.79 8.32 5.77
N ARG A 50 -17.56 7.77 5.88
CA ARG A 50 -17.12 7.01 7.06
C ARG A 50 -16.00 7.75 7.78
N LYS A 51 -15.91 7.57 9.09
CA LYS A 51 -14.82 8.10 9.89
C LYS A 51 -13.52 7.34 9.60
N CYS A 52 -12.41 8.08 9.55
CA CYS A 52 -11.07 7.55 9.37
C CYS A 52 -10.17 8.01 10.51
N THR A 53 -9.47 7.08 11.14
CA THR A 53 -8.42 7.38 12.14
C THR A 53 -7.12 6.69 11.74
N VAL A 54 -6.03 7.45 11.74
CA VAL A 54 -4.70 6.91 11.44
C VAL A 54 -3.74 7.15 12.61
N THR A 55 -3.08 6.09 13.06
CA THR A 55 -1.98 6.22 14.01
C THR A 55 -0.65 6.28 13.26
N VAL A 56 0.17 7.28 13.55
CA VAL A 56 1.47 7.54 12.89
C VAL A 56 2.58 7.79 13.92
N PRO A 57 3.86 7.63 13.55
CA PRO A 57 4.96 8.02 14.41
C PRO A 57 4.98 9.53 14.67
N GLN A 58 5.11 9.95 15.91
CA GLN A 58 5.32 11.35 16.27
C GLN A 58 6.60 11.92 15.62
N GLY A 59 6.57 13.20 15.25
CA GLY A 59 7.70 13.95 14.72
C GLY A 59 7.37 14.69 13.42
N LYS A 60 8.38 14.99 12.60
CA LYS A 60 8.15 15.72 11.35
C LYS A 60 7.15 14.95 10.47
N ARG A 61 6.00 15.55 10.23
CA ARG A 61 4.96 14.96 9.39
C ARG A 61 5.44 14.82 7.94
N TYR A 62 4.86 13.89 7.24
CA TYR A 62 5.03 13.70 5.82
C TYR A 62 3.75 14.13 5.12
N TRP A 63 3.83 14.71 3.96
CA TRP A 63 2.69 15.27 3.22
C TRP A 63 1.47 14.33 3.11
N LEU A 64 1.69 13.02 3.06
CA LEU A 64 0.61 12.02 3.06
C LEU A 64 -0.29 12.09 4.31
N THR A 65 0.31 12.41 5.46
CA THR A 65 -0.42 12.53 6.72
C THR A 65 -1.17 13.85 6.79
N ASP A 66 -0.57 14.93 6.29
CA ASP A 66 -1.20 16.25 6.22
C ASP A 66 -2.41 16.21 5.29
N GLU A 67 -2.28 15.61 4.11
CA GLU A 67 -3.39 15.43 3.16
C GLU A 67 -4.49 14.51 3.72
N ALA A 68 -4.14 13.43 4.43
CA ALA A 68 -5.14 12.58 5.07
C ALA A 68 -5.94 13.35 6.13
N GLU A 69 -5.31 14.24 6.90
CA GLU A 69 -5.96 15.12 7.87
C GLU A 69 -6.89 16.13 7.18
N GLU A 70 -6.47 16.75 6.08
CA GLU A 70 -7.29 17.65 5.25
C GLU A 70 -8.53 16.96 4.67
N LEU A 71 -8.44 15.65 4.42
CA LEU A 71 -9.60 14.83 4.02
C LEU A 71 -10.54 14.48 5.16
N GLY A 72 -10.24 14.93 6.39
CA GLY A 72 -11.06 14.70 7.59
C GLY A 72 -10.65 13.49 8.42
N CYS A 73 -9.47 12.90 8.14
CA CYS A 73 -8.96 11.80 8.93
C CYS A 73 -8.44 12.29 10.29
N ASN A 74 -8.81 11.61 11.37
CA ASN A 74 -8.27 11.84 12.70
C ASN A 74 -6.84 11.28 12.78
N ILE A 75 -5.85 12.12 13.10
CA ILE A 75 -4.44 11.72 13.18
C ILE A 75 -4.00 11.58 14.63
N ILE A 76 -3.55 10.38 15.02
CA ILE A 76 -3.01 10.09 16.34
C ILE A 76 -1.50 9.87 16.24
N GLU A 77 -0.74 10.81 16.76
CA GLU A 77 0.72 10.70 16.81
C GLU A 77 1.17 9.86 18.01
N VAL A 78 2.03 8.87 17.75
CA VAL A 78 2.51 7.92 18.76
C VAL A 78 3.97 8.21 19.08
N PRO A 79 4.33 8.55 20.33
CA PRO A 79 5.70 8.71 20.76
C PRO A 79 6.51 7.43 20.54
N MET A 80 7.81 7.58 20.27
CA MET A 80 8.71 6.45 20.01
C MET A 80 8.17 5.46 18.97
N GLY A 81 7.74 5.98 17.82
CA GLY A 81 6.94 5.36 16.78
C GLY A 81 7.55 4.18 16.05
N PHE A 82 7.98 3.12 16.76
CA PHE A 82 8.16 1.82 16.14
C PHE A 82 6.80 1.29 15.66
N LEU A 83 6.80 0.56 14.56
CA LEU A 83 5.57 0.05 13.95
C LEU A 83 4.69 -0.75 14.94
N THR A 84 5.33 -1.51 15.83
CA THR A 84 4.63 -2.26 16.91
C THR A 84 3.87 -1.35 17.87
N ASN A 85 4.44 -0.19 18.24
CA ASN A 85 3.78 0.76 19.13
C ASN A 85 2.60 1.45 18.45
N ILE A 86 2.77 1.79 17.17
CA ILE A 86 1.72 2.41 16.36
C ILE A 86 0.53 1.44 16.20
N GLN A 87 0.82 0.17 15.92
CA GLN A 87 -0.20 -0.89 15.83
C GLN A 87 -0.90 -1.14 17.18
N ALA A 88 -0.15 -1.16 18.28
CA ALA A 88 -0.72 -1.29 19.62
C ALA A 88 -1.66 -0.14 19.95
N LYS A 89 -1.26 1.12 19.64
CA LYS A 89 -2.12 2.29 19.84
C LYS A 89 -3.40 2.21 19.00
N ALA A 90 -3.29 1.83 17.71
CA ALA A 90 -4.45 1.64 16.84
C ALA A 90 -5.42 0.59 17.39
N LYS A 91 -4.88 -0.55 17.85
CA LYS A 91 -5.69 -1.62 18.45
C LYS A 91 -6.42 -1.15 19.72
N ASN A 92 -5.73 -0.44 20.61
CA ASN A 92 -6.35 0.07 21.83
C ASN A 92 -7.44 1.11 21.51
N TYR A 93 -7.17 2.02 20.56
CA TYR A 93 -8.17 2.97 20.08
C TYR A 93 -9.45 2.27 19.58
N CYS A 94 -9.28 1.21 18.78
CA CYS A 94 -10.44 0.44 18.28
C CYS A 94 -11.28 -0.18 19.42
N LEU A 95 -10.63 -0.65 20.50
CA LEU A 95 -11.32 -1.21 21.65
C LEU A 95 -12.07 -0.12 22.46
N GLU A 96 -11.50 1.07 22.56
CA GLU A 96 -12.05 2.20 23.30
C GLU A 96 -13.23 2.88 22.56
N HIS A 97 -13.22 2.84 21.21
CA HIS A 97 -14.16 3.60 20.36
C HIS A 97 -15.06 2.70 19.49
N GLU A 98 -15.04 1.37 19.69
CA GLU A 98 -15.77 0.38 18.86
C GLU A 98 -15.48 0.52 17.36
N ALA A 99 -14.27 1.00 17.02
CA ALA A 99 -13.85 1.22 15.66
C ALA A 99 -13.20 -0.03 15.03
N HIS A 100 -13.14 -0.09 13.70
CA HIS A 100 -12.64 -1.25 12.98
C HIS A 100 -11.18 -1.08 12.53
N LEU A 101 -10.32 -2.00 12.99
CA LEU A 101 -8.90 -2.01 12.62
C LEU A 101 -8.68 -2.67 11.27
N ILE A 102 -8.16 -1.92 10.31
CA ILE A 102 -7.67 -2.48 9.05
C ILE A 102 -6.31 -3.16 9.27
N PRO A 103 -6.13 -4.41 8.84
CA PRO A 103 -4.85 -5.11 8.95
C PRO A 103 -3.72 -4.33 8.27
N PHE A 104 -2.53 -4.40 8.85
CA PHE A 104 -1.34 -3.73 8.29
C PHE A 104 -1.09 -4.11 6.83
N GLY A 105 -0.84 -3.11 6.00
CA GLY A 105 -0.66 -3.27 4.54
C GLY A 105 -1.95 -3.57 3.78
N GLY A 106 -3.11 -3.66 4.45
CA GLY A 106 -4.37 -4.11 3.86
C GLY A 106 -4.40 -5.62 3.63
N ASP A 107 -3.70 -6.41 4.45
CA ASP A 107 -3.64 -7.88 4.28
C ASP A 107 -4.95 -8.56 4.68
N HIS A 108 -5.94 -8.43 3.81
CA HIS A 108 -7.28 -9.01 3.98
C HIS A 108 -7.77 -9.61 2.65
N PRO A 109 -8.50 -10.77 2.69
CA PRO A 109 -8.99 -11.42 1.47
C PRO A 109 -9.81 -10.50 0.55
N ILE A 110 -10.71 -9.69 1.09
CA ILE A 110 -11.53 -8.74 0.30
C ILE A 110 -10.63 -7.73 -0.42
N ILE A 111 -9.60 -7.20 0.23
CA ILE A 111 -8.68 -6.23 -0.37
C ILE A 111 -7.83 -6.86 -1.46
N ILE A 112 -7.33 -8.09 -1.23
CA ILE A 112 -6.59 -8.85 -2.25
C ILE A 112 -7.48 -9.16 -3.45
N GLU A 113 -8.71 -9.58 -3.21
CA GLU A 113 -9.69 -9.86 -4.29
C GLU A 113 -10.04 -8.60 -5.07
N ALA A 114 -10.24 -7.46 -4.40
CA ALA A 114 -10.48 -6.18 -5.07
C ALA A 114 -9.30 -5.77 -5.98
N MET A 115 -8.06 -6.02 -5.54
CA MET A 115 -6.87 -5.83 -6.38
C MET A 115 -6.87 -6.76 -7.59
N ARG A 116 -7.27 -8.03 -7.39
CA ARG A 116 -7.40 -9.02 -8.47
C ARG A 116 -8.44 -8.59 -9.50
N GLN A 117 -9.61 -8.17 -9.07
CA GLN A 117 -10.68 -7.71 -9.96
C GLN A 117 -10.27 -6.45 -10.74
N THR A 118 -9.60 -5.52 -10.08
CA THR A 118 -9.02 -4.35 -10.75
C THR A 118 -8.02 -4.75 -11.84
N ALA A 119 -7.15 -5.71 -11.58
CA ALA A 119 -6.19 -6.18 -12.56
C ALA A 119 -6.87 -6.87 -13.75
N LEU A 120 -7.89 -7.67 -13.50
CA LEU A 120 -8.69 -8.33 -14.57
C LEU A 120 -9.44 -7.34 -15.45
N SER A 121 -9.84 -6.18 -14.92
CA SER A 121 -10.54 -5.15 -15.70
C SER A 121 -9.64 -4.38 -16.68
N LEU A 122 -8.33 -4.63 -16.68
CA LEU A 122 -7.39 -3.93 -17.57
C LEU A 122 -7.36 -4.46 -19.00
N ASP A 123 -8.05 -5.56 -19.30
CA ASP A 123 -8.06 -6.22 -20.62
C ASP A 123 -6.66 -6.44 -21.19
N ILE A 124 -5.76 -6.94 -20.36
CA ILE A 124 -4.37 -7.27 -20.73
C ILE A 124 -4.05 -8.72 -20.37
N ASN A 125 -3.10 -9.30 -21.05
CA ASN A 125 -2.61 -10.66 -20.76
C ASN A 125 -1.06 -10.66 -20.66
N PRO A 126 -0.51 -10.16 -19.56
CA PRO A 126 0.94 -10.06 -19.39
C PRO A 126 1.58 -11.44 -19.23
N THR A 127 2.74 -11.63 -19.83
CA THR A 127 3.58 -12.80 -19.58
C THR A 127 4.51 -12.59 -18.38
N GLU A 128 4.75 -11.34 -18.03
CA GLU A 128 5.66 -10.93 -16.95
C GLU A 128 5.09 -9.71 -16.20
N ILE A 129 5.23 -9.71 -14.88
CA ILE A 129 4.73 -8.65 -13.99
C ILE A 129 5.83 -8.24 -13.01
N TRP A 130 6.06 -6.93 -12.91
CA TRP A 130 6.92 -6.33 -11.92
C TRP A 130 6.12 -5.54 -10.89
N THR A 131 6.38 -5.75 -9.61
CA THR A 131 5.68 -5.06 -8.53
C THR A 131 6.59 -4.77 -7.35
N VAL A 132 6.25 -3.74 -6.59
CA VAL A 132 6.90 -3.43 -5.33
C VAL A 132 6.21 -4.18 -4.20
N MET A 133 6.98 -4.73 -3.28
CA MET A 133 6.46 -5.55 -2.18
C MET A 133 6.89 -5.02 -0.82
N SER A 134 5.90 -4.74 0.03
CA SER A 134 6.07 -4.63 1.48
C SER A 134 5.18 -5.68 2.16
N SER A 135 3.85 -5.52 2.15
CA SER A 135 2.89 -6.54 2.62
C SER A 135 2.53 -7.60 1.58
N GLY A 136 2.95 -7.43 0.32
CA GLY A 136 2.64 -8.34 -0.78
C GLY A 136 1.18 -8.35 -1.26
N VAL A 137 0.32 -7.49 -0.74
CA VAL A 137 -1.13 -7.47 -1.06
C VAL A 137 -1.38 -7.24 -2.55
N LEU A 138 -0.78 -6.20 -3.15
CA LEU A 138 -0.90 -5.94 -4.59
C LEU A 138 -0.35 -7.11 -5.40
N SER A 139 0.84 -7.59 -5.06
CA SER A 139 1.47 -8.72 -5.76
C SER A 139 0.58 -9.97 -5.75
N ARG A 140 -0.05 -10.30 -4.61
CA ARG A 140 -0.96 -11.46 -4.52
C ARG A 140 -2.23 -11.27 -5.36
N GLY A 141 -2.77 -10.06 -5.41
CA GLY A 141 -3.89 -9.71 -6.31
C GLY A 141 -3.52 -9.92 -7.77
N LEU A 142 -2.36 -9.40 -8.20
CA LEU A 142 -1.85 -9.59 -9.57
C LEU A 142 -1.55 -11.06 -9.90
N GLN A 143 -0.98 -11.81 -8.97
CA GLN A 143 -0.75 -13.26 -9.13
C GLN A 143 -2.06 -14.03 -9.32
N GLY A 144 -3.12 -13.65 -8.62
CA GLY A 144 -4.45 -14.24 -8.78
C GLY A 144 -5.14 -13.86 -10.09
N ALA A 145 -4.90 -12.63 -10.58
CA ALA A 145 -5.45 -12.17 -11.85
C ALA A 145 -4.77 -12.83 -13.06
N PHE A 146 -3.45 -13.02 -12.98
CA PHE A 146 -2.63 -13.52 -14.08
C PHE A 146 -1.84 -14.78 -13.67
N PRO A 147 -2.50 -15.93 -13.54
CA PRO A 147 -1.88 -17.14 -12.98
C PRO A 147 -0.70 -17.66 -13.80
N ASN A 148 -0.66 -17.38 -15.09
CA ASN A 148 0.39 -17.84 -16.00
C ASN A 148 1.56 -16.86 -16.16
N ALA A 149 1.42 -15.62 -15.68
CA ALA A 149 2.48 -14.63 -15.76
C ALA A 149 3.61 -14.94 -14.75
N LYS A 150 4.87 -14.72 -15.13
CA LYS A 150 5.97 -14.64 -14.19
C LYS A 150 5.82 -13.38 -13.35
N VAL A 151 6.00 -13.46 -12.05
CA VAL A 151 5.87 -12.30 -11.15
C VAL A 151 7.16 -12.06 -10.40
N TYR A 152 7.64 -10.84 -10.52
CA TYR A 152 8.83 -10.35 -9.84
C TYR A 152 8.44 -9.26 -8.84
N GLY A 153 8.95 -9.39 -7.61
CA GLY A 153 8.68 -8.46 -6.53
C GLY A 153 9.92 -7.78 -5.98
N VAL A 154 9.99 -6.46 -6.05
CA VAL A 154 11.07 -5.71 -5.40
C VAL A 154 10.67 -5.42 -3.95
N ARG A 155 11.33 -6.08 -3.00
CA ARG A 155 11.06 -5.95 -1.56
C ARG A 155 11.59 -4.66 -1.00
N ILE A 156 10.72 -3.90 -0.32
CA ILE A 156 11.06 -2.63 0.32
C ILE A 156 10.50 -2.62 1.75
N GLY A 157 11.36 -2.27 2.70
CA GLY A 157 10.99 -2.19 4.10
C GLY A 157 11.32 -3.47 4.87
N HIS A 158 10.32 -4.25 5.25
CA HIS A 158 10.53 -5.47 6.02
C HIS A 158 10.84 -6.70 5.16
N ASN A 159 11.28 -7.76 5.79
CA ASN A 159 11.44 -9.04 5.13
C ASN A 159 10.05 -9.68 4.95
N THR A 160 9.66 -9.90 3.72
CA THR A 160 8.40 -10.55 3.38
C THR A 160 8.47 -12.06 3.67
N THR A 161 7.38 -12.59 4.22
CA THR A 161 7.19 -14.04 4.42
C THR A 161 6.85 -14.73 3.09
N LYS A 162 6.95 -16.05 3.04
CA LYS A 162 6.53 -16.82 1.86
C LYS A 162 5.05 -16.60 1.52
N ARG A 163 4.18 -16.45 2.53
CA ARG A 163 2.76 -16.13 2.32
C ARG A 163 2.56 -14.78 1.64
N GLU A 164 3.31 -13.77 2.04
CA GLU A 164 3.25 -12.42 1.44
C GLU A 164 3.83 -12.40 0.03
N GLN A 165 4.85 -13.21 -0.25
CA GLN A 165 5.44 -13.32 -1.59
C GLN A 165 4.56 -14.11 -2.57
N GLY A 166 3.82 -15.12 -2.06
CA GLY A 166 3.14 -16.09 -2.92
C GLY A 166 4.16 -16.80 -3.84
N ARG A 167 3.90 -16.80 -5.14
CA ARG A 167 4.80 -17.39 -6.16
C ARG A 167 5.80 -16.40 -6.77
N ALA A 168 5.83 -15.14 -6.31
CA ALA A 168 6.73 -14.14 -6.87
C ALA A 168 8.21 -14.45 -6.56
N GLU A 169 9.05 -14.35 -7.56
CA GLU A 169 10.49 -14.23 -7.39
C GLU A 169 10.82 -12.83 -6.84
N THR A 170 11.77 -12.73 -5.90
CA THR A 170 11.94 -11.46 -5.19
C THR A 170 13.36 -10.93 -5.26
N PHE A 171 13.47 -9.65 -5.54
CA PHE A 171 14.67 -8.84 -5.39
C PHE A 171 14.61 -8.03 -4.11
N LYS A 172 15.75 -7.70 -3.53
CA LYS A 172 15.82 -6.85 -2.33
C LYS A 172 16.35 -5.48 -2.71
N SER A 173 15.56 -4.43 -2.46
CA SER A 173 16.04 -3.07 -2.60
C SER A 173 17.18 -2.77 -1.62
N LYS A 174 18.20 -2.04 -2.07
CA LYS A 174 19.27 -1.51 -1.23
C LYS A 174 18.82 -0.37 -0.31
N TYR A 175 17.68 0.25 -0.61
CA TYR A 175 17.14 1.38 0.13
C TYR A 175 16.30 0.93 1.32
N LYS A 176 16.43 1.64 2.46
CA LYS A 176 15.48 1.52 3.58
C LYS A 176 14.12 2.10 3.17
N PHE A 177 13.04 1.74 3.87
CA PHE A 177 11.69 2.18 3.55
C PHE A 177 11.56 3.70 3.46
N GLN A 178 12.06 4.43 4.45
CA GLN A 178 11.98 5.89 4.54
C GLN A 178 12.98 6.66 3.67
N GLN A 179 13.92 5.96 3.04
CA GLN A 179 14.97 6.56 2.22
C GLN A 179 14.47 6.73 0.79
N GLU A 180 14.63 7.91 0.21
CA GLU A 180 14.36 8.14 -1.20
C GLU A 180 15.44 7.51 -2.10
N CYS A 181 15.06 7.06 -3.28
CA CYS A 181 16.01 6.62 -4.29
C CYS A 181 16.76 7.82 -4.89
N LYS A 182 17.97 7.58 -5.38
CA LYS A 182 18.77 8.61 -6.07
C LYS A 182 18.08 9.06 -7.35
N GLU A 183 18.27 10.33 -7.72
CA GLU A 183 17.64 10.93 -8.89
C GLU A 183 17.90 10.14 -10.19
N ILE A 184 19.13 9.70 -10.41
CA ILE A 184 19.51 8.92 -11.59
C ILE A 184 18.84 7.53 -11.67
N GLU A 185 18.29 7.06 -10.56
CA GLU A 185 17.60 5.76 -10.46
C GLU A 185 16.08 5.88 -10.55
N ARG A 186 15.56 7.11 -10.69
CA ARG A 186 14.11 7.35 -10.79
C ARG A 186 13.57 6.94 -12.16
N PRO A 187 12.32 6.49 -12.23
CA PRO A 187 11.64 6.29 -13.50
C PRO A 187 11.37 7.64 -14.20
N PRO A 188 11.14 7.62 -15.52
CA PRO A 188 10.82 8.83 -16.28
C PRO A 188 9.37 9.32 -16.12
N PHE A 189 8.65 8.79 -15.14
CA PHE A 189 7.27 9.12 -14.80
C PHE A 189 7.13 9.33 -13.29
N GLN A 190 6.04 10.00 -12.88
CA GLN A 190 5.78 10.26 -11.48
C GLN A 190 5.59 8.96 -10.70
N SER A 191 6.27 8.83 -9.57
CA SER A 191 6.18 7.66 -8.69
C SER A 191 6.65 8.01 -7.29
N SER A 192 6.27 7.21 -6.29
CA SER A 192 6.71 7.41 -4.91
C SER A 192 8.21 7.16 -4.76
N LEU A 193 8.98 8.20 -4.40
CA LEU A 193 10.43 8.14 -4.24
C LEU A 193 10.89 7.22 -3.12
N THR A 194 10.04 7.04 -2.11
CA THR A 194 10.31 6.14 -0.99
C THR A 194 9.83 4.70 -1.25
N TYR A 195 9.08 4.47 -2.34
CA TYR A 195 8.48 3.17 -2.60
C TYR A 195 8.66 2.72 -4.06
N ASP A 196 7.75 3.06 -4.97
CA ASP A 196 7.70 2.49 -6.33
C ASP A 196 8.93 2.81 -7.18
N SER A 197 9.48 4.01 -7.07
CA SER A 197 10.70 4.41 -7.78
C SER A 197 11.88 3.47 -7.56
N LYS A 198 11.93 2.77 -6.43
CA LYS A 198 13.02 1.86 -6.08
C LYS A 198 13.04 0.56 -6.87
N ALA A 199 11.94 0.24 -7.56
CA ALA A 199 11.89 -0.93 -8.43
C ALA A 199 12.47 -0.65 -9.82
N TRP A 200 12.55 0.62 -10.23
CA TRP A 200 12.87 1.00 -11.60
C TRP A 200 14.22 0.49 -12.10
N THR A 201 15.25 0.48 -11.25
CA THR A 201 16.57 -0.06 -11.64
C THR A 201 16.50 -1.55 -11.95
N PHE A 202 15.75 -2.32 -11.16
CA PHE A 202 15.54 -3.75 -11.40
C PHE A 202 14.74 -3.99 -12.68
N ILE A 203 13.68 -3.21 -12.90
CA ILE A 203 12.86 -3.29 -14.12
C ILE A 203 13.73 -3.03 -15.35
N LYS A 204 14.51 -1.94 -15.36
CA LYS A 204 15.41 -1.63 -16.48
C LYS A 204 16.45 -2.71 -16.78
N GLU A 205 16.90 -3.42 -15.75
CA GLU A 205 17.97 -4.41 -15.86
C GLU A 205 17.45 -5.80 -16.25
N HIS A 206 16.21 -6.15 -15.83
CA HIS A 206 15.76 -7.53 -15.89
C HIS A 206 14.40 -7.72 -16.59
N ALA A 207 13.60 -6.67 -16.78
CA ALA A 207 12.28 -6.84 -17.38
C ALA A 207 12.35 -7.15 -18.86
N SER A 208 11.51 -8.09 -19.29
CA SER A 208 11.31 -8.39 -20.71
C SER A 208 10.49 -7.29 -21.40
N ASP A 209 10.62 -7.18 -22.72
CA ASP A 209 9.75 -6.27 -23.50
C ASP A 209 8.28 -6.64 -23.33
N GLY A 210 7.44 -5.64 -23.04
CA GLY A 210 6.02 -5.83 -22.78
C GLY A 210 5.66 -6.32 -21.37
N ALA A 211 6.60 -6.30 -20.41
CA ALA A 211 6.30 -6.54 -19.01
C ALA A 211 5.32 -5.49 -18.44
N LEU A 212 4.40 -5.94 -17.55
CA LEU A 212 3.49 -5.11 -16.78
C LEU A 212 4.18 -4.62 -15.50
#